data_e6330545a0c6a83b6c5b111f03dbb6b6
#
_entry.id   e6330545a0c6a83b6c5b111f03dbb6b6
#
_cell.length_a   1.000
_cell.length_b   1.000
_cell.length_c   1.000
_cell.angle_alpha   90.00
_cell.angle_beta   90.00
_cell.angle_gamma   90.00
#
_symmetry.space_group_name_H-M   'P 1'
#
loop_
_entity.id
_entity.type
_entity.pdbx_description
1 polymer ?
#
loop_
_entity_poly.entity_id
_entity_poly.type
_entity_poly.pdbx_seq_one_letter_code
_entity_poly.pdbx_strand_id
1 'polypeptide(L)'
;MDFINSYEDANRAAAYSTLQFANTYFLAYRDLPAIIAHHVAGKRALDFGCGTGRSTRFLQALGFDVIGVDISEDMVRLARDTDPSGDYRLIPGDDFTGLGVGNFDLVLSAFTFDNVPGGLKGRIISDLGKLLTPKGAIISIVSSPEIYTHEWASFSTKDFPENASAKSGDVVRIIVTDHHDRRPVEDILCTDDTYQEIFANAGLNAIQTLRPLATRSESYTWSNETTVAPWVIYVLKRAS
;
A
#
# COMPACT_ATOMS: atom_id res chain seq x y z
N MET A 1 -13.94 -15.63 9.12
CA MET A 1 -14.62 -14.62 8.28
C MET A 1 -13.94 -14.67 6.94
N ASP A 2 -14.73 -14.88 5.91
CA ASP A 2 -14.20 -14.83 4.55
C ASP A 2 -13.75 -13.38 4.28
N PHE A 3 -12.55 -13.22 3.79
CA PHE A 3 -12.00 -11.93 3.38
C PHE A 3 -12.82 -11.41 2.21
N ILE A 4 -13.53 -10.30 2.39
CA ILE A 4 -14.28 -9.63 1.32
C ILE A 4 -13.35 -8.58 0.73
N ASN A 5 -12.91 -8.79 -0.50
CA ASN A 5 -12.15 -7.80 -1.25
C ASN A 5 -13.10 -6.68 -1.69
N SER A 6 -12.93 -5.50 -1.12
CA SER A 6 -13.74 -4.31 -1.44
C SER A 6 -13.68 -3.91 -2.93
N TYR A 7 -12.73 -4.41 -3.69
CA TYR A 7 -12.47 -4.08 -5.10
C TYR A 7 -12.92 -5.16 -6.09
N GLU A 8 -13.72 -6.14 -5.66
CA GLU A 8 -14.42 -7.05 -6.58
C GLU A 8 -15.59 -6.40 -7.32
N ASP A 9 -16.02 -5.20 -6.93
CA ASP A 9 -17.02 -4.38 -7.61
C ASP A 9 -16.37 -3.62 -8.77
N ALA A 10 -16.73 -3.93 -10.02
CA ALA A 10 -16.18 -3.33 -11.23
C ALA A 10 -16.35 -1.78 -11.27
N ASN A 11 -17.43 -1.23 -10.71
CA ASN A 11 -17.64 0.22 -10.65
C ASN A 11 -16.65 0.87 -9.67
N ARG A 12 -16.36 0.21 -8.53
CA ARG A 12 -15.37 0.67 -7.57
C ARG A 12 -13.96 0.58 -8.15
N ALA A 13 -13.63 -0.52 -8.83
CA ALA A 13 -12.36 -0.66 -9.52
C ALA A 13 -12.17 0.43 -10.60
N ALA A 14 -13.21 0.73 -11.37
CA ALA A 14 -13.19 1.82 -12.36
C ALA A 14 -13.01 3.20 -11.72
N ALA A 15 -13.71 3.49 -10.61
CA ALA A 15 -13.53 4.74 -9.88
C ALA A 15 -12.10 4.87 -9.32
N TYR A 16 -11.56 3.80 -8.73
CA TYR A 16 -10.19 3.75 -8.22
C TYR A 16 -9.14 3.95 -9.31
N SER A 17 -9.40 3.48 -10.54
CA SER A 17 -8.48 3.64 -11.68
C SER A 17 -8.25 5.10 -12.07
N THR A 18 -9.14 6.01 -11.69
CA THR A 18 -9.01 7.46 -11.95
C THR A 18 -8.09 8.18 -10.95
N LEU A 19 -7.76 7.54 -9.83
CA LEU A 19 -6.90 8.14 -8.81
C LEU A 19 -5.49 8.40 -9.35
N GLN A 20 -4.99 9.59 -9.04
CA GLN A 20 -3.63 10.05 -9.36
C GLN A 20 -2.77 10.15 -8.10
N PHE A 21 -1.52 10.56 -8.27
CA PHE A 21 -0.61 10.89 -7.16
C PHE A 21 -0.82 12.33 -6.67
N ALA A 22 -2.07 12.79 -6.57
CA ALA A 22 -2.41 14.14 -6.16
C ALA A 22 -2.87 14.18 -4.70
N ASN A 23 -2.94 15.38 -4.13
CA ASN A 23 -3.47 15.62 -2.78
C ASN A 23 -2.78 14.73 -1.72
N THR A 24 -3.55 14.14 -0.82
CA THR A 24 -3.00 13.30 0.26
C THR A 24 -2.14 12.13 -0.26
N TYR A 25 -2.47 11.55 -1.43
CA TYR A 25 -1.67 10.50 -2.06
C TYR A 25 -0.27 10.96 -2.50
N PHE A 26 -0.07 12.24 -2.80
CA PHE A 26 1.24 12.80 -3.14
C PHE A 26 2.27 12.52 -2.05
N LEU A 27 1.90 12.63 -0.80
CA LEU A 27 2.80 12.41 0.33
C LEU A 27 3.29 10.97 0.43
N ALA A 28 2.49 9.99 -0.02
CA ALA A 28 2.88 8.58 -0.03
C ALA A 28 3.98 8.29 -1.06
N TYR A 29 4.03 9.05 -2.17
CA TYR A 29 4.94 8.78 -3.29
C TYR A 29 6.08 9.78 -3.44
N ARG A 30 5.94 11.00 -2.89
CA ARG A 30 6.91 12.09 -3.02
C ARG A 30 8.35 11.67 -2.68
N ASP A 31 8.50 10.97 -1.56
CA ASP A 31 9.82 10.64 -1.02
C ASP A 31 10.30 9.24 -1.44
N LEU A 32 9.44 8.42 -2.08
CA LEU A 32 9.77 7.05 -2.47
C LEU A 32 11.01 6.92 -3.37
N PRO A 33 11.25 7.79 -4.37
CA PRO A 33 12.46 7.67 -5.19
C PRO A 33 13.74 7.73 -4.37
N ALA A 34 13.81 8.63 -3.38
CA ALA A 34 14.97 8.76 -2.51
C ALA A 34 15.09 7.57 -1.53
N ILE A 35 13.97 7.11 -0.96
CA ILE A 35 13.92 5.96 -0.07
C ILE A 35 14.39 4.70 -0.82
N ILE A 36 13.85 4.45 -2.03
CA ILE A 36 14.23 3.32 -2.87
C ILE A 36 15.72 3.38 -3.22
N ALA A 37 16.21 4.53 -3.69
CA ALA A 37 17.62 4.70 -4.06
C ALA A 37 18.58 4.45 -2.88
N HIS A 38 18.16 4.75 -1.66
CA HIS A 38 18.97 4.54 -0.46
C HIS A 38 19.02 3.06 -0.02
N HIS A 39 17.94 2.31 -0.19
CA HIS A 39 17.79 0.98 0.40
C HIS A 39 17.90 -0.19 -0.59
N VAL A 40 17.73 0.07 -1.90
CA VAL A 40 17.64 -0.96 -2.95
C VAL A 40 18.74 -0.74 -3.99
N ALA A 41 19.56 -1.77 -4.20
CA ALA A 41 20.66 -1.70 -5.15
C ALA A 41 20.37 -2.33 -6.53
N GLY A 42 19.44 -3.29 -6.59
CA GLY A 42 19.05 -3.98 -7.82
C GLY A 42 17.88 -3.32 -8.54
N LYS A 43 17.35 -4.02 -9.55
CA LYS A 43 16.32 -3.47 -10.45
C LYS A 43 15.10 -4.36 -10.62
N ARG A 44 15.02 -5.50 -9.93
CA ARG A 44 13.87 -6.40 -10.02
C ARG A 44 12.90 -6.09 -8.89
N ALA A 45 11.68 -5.70 -9.24
CA ALA A 45 10.66 -5.30 -8.28
C ALA A 45 9.39 -6.14 -8.41
N LEU A 46 8.76 -6.39 -7.26
CA LEU A 46 7.40 -6.88 -7.15
C LEU A 46 6.53 -5.74 -6.61
N ASP A 47 5.45 -5.43 -7.30
CA ASP A 47 4.38 -4.54 -6.81
C ASP A 47 3.23 -5.39 -6.29
N PHE A 48 3.16 -5.54 -4.98
CA PHE A 48 2.17 -6.40 -4.30
C PHE A 48 0.88 -5.64 -4.02
N GLY A 49 -0.23 -6.12 -4.57
CA GLY A 49 -1.51 -5.42 -4.57
C GLY A 49 -1.48 -4.23 -5.53
N CYS A 50 -1.03 -4.48 -6.77
CA CYS A 50 -0.78 -3.44 -7.76
C CYS A 50 -2.05 -2.70 -8.21
N GLY A 51 -3.23 -3.24 -7.95
CA GLY A 51 -4.49 -2.67 -8.39
C GLY A 51 -4.49 -2.44 -9.91
N THR A 52 -4.83 -1.24 -10.33
CA THR A 52 -4.83 -0.82 -11.74
C THR A 52 -3.43 -0.45 -12.29
N GLY A 53 -2.35 -0.86 -11.59
CA GLY A 53 -0.97 -0.72 -12.04
C GLY A 53 -0.35 0.67 -11.84
N ARG A 54 -0.93 1.53 -10.99
CA ARG A 54 -0.40 2.89 -10.74
C ARG A 54 1.01 2.85 -10.12
N SER A 55 1.20 2.07 -9.08
CA SER A 55 2.49 1.84 -8.42
C SER A 55 3.47 1.06 -9.30
N THR A 56 2.99 0.11 -10.10
CA THR A 56 3.81 -0.62 -11.08
C THR A 56 4.44 0.34 -12.09
N ARG A 57 3.64 1.18 -12.74
CA ARG A 57 4.13 2.19 -13.71
C ARG A 57 5.06 3.22 -13.05
N PHE A 58 4.81 3.57 -11.78
CA PHE A 58 5.72 4.43 -11.02
C PHE A 58 7.11 3.77 -10.86
N LEU A 59 7.18 2.49 -10.50
CA LEU A 59 8.45 1.76 -10.38
C LEU A 59 9.14 1.57 -11.75
N GLN A 60 8.39 1.30 -12.81
CA GLN A 60 8.91 1.23 -14.18
C GLN A 60 9.56 2.56 -14.59
N ALA A 61 8.93 3.70 -14.27
CA ALA A 61 9.49 5.03 -14.52
C ALA A 61 10.80 5.30 -13.75
N LEU A 62 11.01 4.62 -12.62
CA LEU A 62 12.29 4.62 -11.87
C LEU A 62 13.32 3.62 -12.43
N GLY A 63 12.98 2.92 -13.51
CA GLY A 63 13.87 1.99 -14.21
C GLY A 63 13.95 0.60 -13.57
N PHE A 64 12.88 0.17 -12.90
CA PHE A 64 12.74 -1.21 -12.41
C PHE A 64 12.10 -2.11 -13.46
N ASP A 65 12.51 -3.38 -13.47
CA ASP A 65 11.79 -4.48 -14.09
C ASP A 65 10.76 -4.98 -13.06
N VAL A 66 9.48 -4.76 -13.36
CA VAL A 66 8.41 -4.88 -12.36
C VAL A 66 7.40 -5.94 -12.75
N ILE A 67 7.09 -6.81 -11.80
CA ILE A 67 5.92 -7.67 -11.86
C ILE A 67 4.87 -7.06 -10.90
N GLY A 68 3.70 -6.71 -11.44
CA GLY A 68 2.55 -6.29 -10.64
C GLY A 68 1.64 -7.50 -10.36
N VAL A 69 1.25 -7.70 -9.10
CA VAL A 69 0.34 -8.78 -8.73
C VAL A 69 -0.85 -8.26 -7.95
N ASP A 70 -2.04 -8.81 -8.23
CA ASP A 70 -3.27 -8.50 -7.50
C ASP A 70 -4.17 -9.73 -7.42
N ILE A 71 -5.10 -9.76 -6.46
CA ILE A 71 -6.11 -10.81 -6.30
C ILE A 71 -7.39 -10.52 -7.07
N SER A 72 -7.59 -9.29 -7.55
CA SER A 72 -8.78 -8.85 -8.28
C SER A 72 -8.56 -8.97 -9.78
N GLU A 73 -9.38 -9.80 -10.43
CA GLU A 73 -9.35 -9.96 -11.89
C GLU A 73 -9.65 -8.65 -12.62
N ASP A 74 -10.61 -7.86 -12.12
CA ASP A 74 -10.95 -6.55 -12.69
C ASP A 74 -9.80 -5.55 -12.59
N MET A 75 -9.09 -5.52 -11.45
CA MET A 75 -7.92 -4.67 -11.28
C MET A 75 -6.80 -5.05 -12.26
N VAL A 76 -6.47 -6.33 -12.35
CA VAL A 76 -5.44 -6.82 -13.28
C VAL A 76 -5.82 -6.56 -14.73
N ARG A 77 -7.09 -6.73 -15.10
CA ARG A 77 -7.59 -6.41 -16.43
C ARG A 77 -7.41 -4.92 -16.75
N LEU A 78 -7.83 -4.02 -15.85
CA LEU A 78 -7.67 -2.58 -16.01
C LEU A 78 -6.18 -2.14 -16.07
N ALA A 79 -5.31 -2.81 -15.29
CA ALA A 79 -3.87 -2.56 -15.36
C ALA A 79 -3.31 -2.90 -16.75
N ARG A 80 -3.66 -4.07 -17.30
CA ARG A 80 -3.25 -4.51 -18.64
C ARG A 80 -3.83 -3.64 -19.75
N ASP A 81 -5.06 -3.18 -19.62
CA ASP A 81 -5.69 -2.26 -20.58
C ASP A 81 -4.96 -0.90 -20.61
N THR A 82 -4.47 -0.45 -19.45
CA THR A 82 -3.76 0.84 -19.32
C THR A 82 -2.29 0.74 -19.75
N ASP A 83 -1.64 -0.37 -19.47
CA ASP A 83 -0.24 -0.67 -19.78
C ASP A 83 -0.11 -2.08 -20.37
N PRO A 84 -0.39 -2.25 -21.69
CA PRO A 84 -0.36 -3.55 -22.36
C PRO A 84 1.02 -4.22 -22.38
N SER A 85 2.09 -3.47 -22.15
CA SER A 85 3.47 -3.97 -22.14
C SER A 85 3.94 -4.41 -20.75
N GLY A 86 3.19 -4.07 -19.68
CA GLY A 86 3.52 -4.42 -18.31
C GLY A 86 3.26 -5.90 -17.98
N ASP A 87 3.99 -6.41 -17.01
CA ASP A 87 3.77 -7.76 -16.48
C ASP A 87 2.82 -7.69 -15.27
N TYR A 88 1.54 -7.91 -15.52
CA TYR A 88 0.49 -7.93 -14.49
C TYR A 88 -0.09 -9.33 -14.34
N ARG A 89 -0.10 -9.86 -13.12
CA ARG A 89 -0.53 -11.23 -12.85
C ARG A 89 -1.62 -11.28 -11.80
N LEU A 90 -2.65 -12.07 -12.09
CA LEU A 90 -3.63 -12.47 -11.08
C LEU A 90 -3.00 -13.56 -10.22
N ILE A 91 -2.97 -13.34 -8.90
CA ILE A 91 -2.55 -14.36 -7.93
C ILE A 91 -3.70 -14.62 -6.96
N PRO A 92 -4.14 -15.87 -6.79
CA PRO A 92 -5.18 -16.17 -5.82
C PRO A 92 -4.61 -16.14 -4.39
N GLY A 93 -5.13 -15.24 -3.56
CA GLY A 93 -4.82 -15.18 -2.13
C GLY A 93 -3.34 -14.91 -1.83
N ASP A 94 -2.70 -15.87 -1.17
CA ASP A 94 -1.31 -15.84 -0.71
C ASP A 94 -0.41 -16.86 -1.46
N ASP A 95 -0.78 -17.24 -2.69
CA ASP A 95 0.02 -18.14 -3.52
C ASP A 95 1.09 -17.39 -4.32
N PHE A 96 2.32 -17.39 -3.83
CA PHE A 96 3.48 -16.76 -4.47
C PHE A 96 4.40 -17.75 -5.20
N THR A 97 3.98 -19.01 -5.39
CA THR A 97 4.84 -20.09 -5.93
C THR A 97 5.42 -19.79 -7.32
N GLY A 98 4.66 -19.03 -8.14
CA GLY A 98 5.09 -18.61 -9.48
C GLY A 98 6.09 -17.46 -9.55
N LEU A 99 6.44 -16.82 -8.42
CA LEU A 99 7.27 -15.60 -8.39
C LEU A 99 8.77 -15.90 -8.12
N GLY A 100 9.10 -17.07 -7.58
CA GLY A 100 10.47 -17.48 -7.30
C GLY A 100 11.07 -16.87 -6.03
N VAL A 101 11.63 -17.73 -5.18
CA VAL A 101 12.27 -17.34 -3.92
C VAL A 101 13.57 -16.56 -4.21
N GLY A 102 13.85 -15.51 -3.44
CA GLY A 102 15.10 -14.75 -3.56
C GLY A 102 15.24 -13.97 -4.87
N ASN A 103 14.14 -13.58 -5.48
CA ASN A 103 14.12 -13.08 -6.85
C ASN A 103 14.03 -11.55 -6.95
N PHE A 104 13.56 -10.86 -5.91
CA PHE A 104 13.27 -9.42 -5.96
C PHE A 104 14.22 -8.61 -5.08
N ASP A 105 14.68 -7.49 -5.62
CA ASP A 105 15.46 -6.50 -4.91
C ASP A 105 14.57 -5.54 -4.14
N LEU A 106 13.35 -5.33 -4.63
CA LEU A 106 12.31 -4.52 -4.02
C LEU A 106 10.96 -5.26 -4.06
N VAL A 107 10.26 -5.26 -2.94
CA VAL A 107 8.81 -5.48 -2.90
C VAL A 107 8.17 -4.17 -2.46
N LEU A 108 7.33 -3.59 -3.30
CA LEU A 108 6.47 -2.45 -2.92
C LEU A 108 5.08 -2.96 -2.60
N SER A 109 4.52 -2.51 -1.49
CA SER A 109 3.11 -2.68 -1.15
C SER A 109 2.55 -1.32 -0.76
N ALA A 110 1.61 -0.80 -1.56
CA ALA A 110 1.02 0.50 -1.33
C ALA A 110 -0.48 0.37 -1.03
N PHE A 111 -0.87 0.65 0.22
CA PHE A 111 -2.25 0.61 0.73
C PHE A 111 -2.93 -0.77 0.74
N THR A 112 -2.22 -1.83 0.33
CA THR A 112 -2.77 -3.18 0.24
C THR A 112 -3.06 -3.78 1.61
N PHE A 113 -2.16 -3.53 2.58
CA PHE A 113 -2.30 -4.10 3.91
C PHE A 113 -3.41 -3.45 4.75
N ASP A 114 -3.95 -2.33 4.35
CA ASP A 114 -5.04 -1.68 5.09
C ASP A 114 -6.31 -2.55 5.10
N ASN A 115 -6.53 -3.34 4.05
CA ASN A 115 -7.70 -4.22 3.93
C ASN A 115 -7.45 -5.68 4.38
N VAL A 116 -6.22 -6.08 4.66
CA VAL A 116 -5.88 -7.48 4.97
C VAL A 116 -6.04 -7.78 6.46
N PRO A 117 -6.78 -8.84 6.86
CA PRO A 117 -6.88 -9.25 8.26
C PRO A 117 -5.53 -9.61 8.90
N GLY A 118 -5.36 -9.32 10.20
CA GLY A 118 -4.07 -9.42 10.89
C GLY A 118 -3.38 -10.77 10.76
N GLY A 119 -4.10 -11.88 10.93
CA GLY A 119 -3.52 -13.23 10.80
C GLY A 119 -3.05 -13.57 9.38
N LEU A 120 -3.76 -13.08 8.35
CA LEU A 120 -3.37 -13.23 6.95
C LEU A 120 -2.21 -12.28 6.61
N LYS A 121 -2.25 -11.06 7.13
CA LYS A 121 -1.21 -10.03 6.96
C LYS A 121 0.18 -10.57 7.35
N GLY A 122 0.29 -11.23 8.50
CA GLY A 122 1.56 -11.81 8.97
C GLY A 122 2.10 -12.91 8.05
N ARG A 123 1.23 -13.79 7.55
CA ARG A 123 1.64 -14.84 6.58
C ARG A 123 2.14 -14.23 5.27
N ILE A 124 1.36 -13.31 4.69
CA ILE A 124 1.75 -12.64 3.45
C ILE A 124 3.08 -11.93 3.60
N ILE A 125 3.27 -11.14 4.66
CA ILE A 125 4.54 -10.42 4.91
C ILE A 125 5.72 -11.39 5.04
N SER A 126 5.53 -12.52 5.72
CA SER A 126 6.57 -13.56 5.82
C SER A 126 6.92 -14.15 4.46
N ASP A 127 5.92 -14.43 3.62
CA ASP A 127 6.15 -14.99 2.30
C ASP A 127 6.78 -13.98 1.34
N LEU A 128 6.37 -12.71 1.38
CA LEU A 128 7.05 -11.63 0.64
C LEU A 128 8.52 -11.50 1.06
N GLY A 129 8.82 -11.69 2.35
CA GLY A 129 10.20 -11.71 2.84
C GLY A 129 11.06 -12.81 2.20
N LYS A 130 10.48 -13.99 1.89
CA LYS A 130 11.18 -15.09 1.20
C LYS A 130 11.50 -14.78 -0.27
N LEU A 131 10.71 -13.90 -0.89
CA LEU A 131 10.92 -13.49 -2.28
C LEU A 131 12.09 -12.51 -2.44
N LEU A 132 12.53 -11.86 -1.37
CA LEU A 132 13.64 -10.89 -1.42
C LEU A 132 14.99 -11.58 -1.73
N THR A 133 15.81 -10.90 -2.53
CA THR A 133 17.25 -11.18 -2.59
C THR A 133 17.90 -10.95 -1.20
N PRO A 134 19.13 -11.43 -0.94
CA PRO A 134 19.79 -11.23 0.36
C PRO A 134 19.91 -9.77 0.80
N LYS A 135 19.94 -8.82 -0.15
CA LYS A 135 20.02 -7.38 0.10
C LYS A 135 18.72 -6.63 -0.22
N GLY A 136 17.68 -7.36 -0.60
CA GLY A 136 16.39 -6.79 -0.96
C GLY A 136 15.68 -6.12 0.23
N ALA A 137 14.68 -5.32 -0.09
CA ALA A 137 13.85 -4.64 0.90
C ALA A 137 12.36 -4.72 0.52
N ILE A 138 11.49 -4.77 1.53
CA ILE A 138 10.07 -4.46 1.36
C ILE A 138 9.88 -2.99 1.74
N ILE A 139 9.18 -2.23 0.90
CA ILE A 139 8.68 -0.90 1.24
C ILE A 139 7.17 -1.02 1.32
N SER A 140 6.62 -0.84 2.51
CA SER A 140 5.18 -0.93 2.78
C SER A 140 4.66 0.44 3.14
N ILE A 141 3.68 0.93 2.37
CA ILE A 141 2.94 2.17 2.62
C ILE A 141 1.58 1.76 3.14
N VAL A 142 1.24 2.24 4.33
CA VAL A 142 -0.03 1.95 4.99
C VAL A 142 -0.65 3.23 5.54
N SER A 143 -1.92 3.19 5.79
CA SER A 143 -2.66 4.21 6.51
C SER A 143 -2.12 4.36 7.94
N SER A 144 -1.86 5.59 8.37
CA SER A 144 -1.64 5.85 9.80
C SER A 144 -2.94 5.67 10.58
N PRO A 145 -2.93 5.31 11.87
CA PRO A 145 -4.16 5.27 12.66
C PRO A 145 -4.92 6.60 12.66
N GLU A 146 -4.19 7.71 12.54
CA GLU A 146 -4.71 9.07 12.52
C GLU A 146 -5.54 9.36 11.26
N ILE A 147 -5.34 8.61 10.15
CA ILE A 147 -6.08 8.85 8.90
C ILE A 147 -7.60 8.65 9.11
N TYR A 148 -7.98 7.79 10.03
CA TYR A 148 -9.38 7.45 10.31
C TYR A 148 -10.08 8.41 11.28
N THR A 149 -9.35 9.41 11.83
CA THR A 149 -9.88 10.33 12.84
C THR A 149 -9.73 11.80 12.47
N HIS A 150 -9.15 12.10 11.32
CA HIS A 150 -8.95 13.46 10.82
C HIS A 150 -9.54 13.63 9.41
N GLU A 151 -9.78 14.87 9.01
CA GLU A 151 -10.16 15.20 7.62
C GLU A 151 -8.91 15.50 6.78
N TRP A 152 -8.93 15.10 5.52
CA TRP A 152 -7.80 15.18 4.61
C TRP A 152 -8.19 15.78 3.28
N ALA A 153 -7.23 16.21 2.49
CA ALA A 153 -7.49 16.70 1.13
C ALA A 153 -8.16 15.63 0.25
N SER A 154 -7.82 14.34 0.44
CA SER A 154 -8.36 13.22 -0.33
C SER A 154 -9.40 12.39 0.39
N PHE A 155 -9.65 12.61 1.69
CA PHE A 155 -10.49 11.73 2.49
C PHE A 155 -11.36 12.49 3.50
N SER A 156 -12.53 11.91 3.80
CA SER A 156 -13.40 12.37 4.88
C SER A 156 -13.75 11.25 5.84
N THR A 157 -13.65 11.52 7.13
CA THR A 157 -13.98 10.63 8.24
C THR A 157 -15.15 11.13 9.10
N LYS A 158 -15.68 12.30 8.78
CA LYS A 158 -16.71 13.01 9.59
C LYS A 158 -17.96 12.18 9.88
N ASP A 159 -18.29 11.22 9.01
CA ASP A 159 -19.48 10.38 9.12
C ASP A 159 -19.23 9.12 9.96
N PHE A 160 -18.00 8.92 10.48
CA PHE A 160 -17.56 7.73 11.22
C PHE A 160 -16.89 8.09 12.56
N PRO A 161 -17.59 8.76 13.49
CA PRO A 161 -17.02 9.16 14.79
C PRO A 161 -16.59 7.95 15.63
N GLU A 162 -17.14 6.73 15.37
CA GLU A 162 -16.79 5.48 16.01
C GLU A 162 -15.32 5.07 15.78
N ASN A 163 -14.70 5.50 14.67
CA ASN A 163 -13.29 5.22 14.38
C ASN A 163 -12.36 5.67 15.53
N ALA A 164 -12.73 6.73 16.25
CA ALA A 164 -11.92 7.26 17.36
C ALA A 164 -11.77 6.27 18.55
N SER A 165 -12.64 5.28 18.66
CA SER A 165 -12.60 4.25 19.72
C SER A 165 -12.06 2.91 19.22
N ALA A 166 -11.75 2.79 17.92
CA ALA A 166 -11.31 1.56 17.29
C ALA A 166 -9.91 1.13 17.81
N LYS A 167 -9.71 -0.16 17.89
CA LYS A 167 -8.45 -0.81 18.26
C LYS A 167 -7.89 -1.60 17.09
N SER A 168 -6.62 -1.97 17.18
CA SER A 168 -5.98 -2.83 16.18
C SER A 168 -6.80 -4.10 15.95
N GLY A 169 -7.17 -4.36 14.69
CA GLY A 169 -8.05 -5.44 14.26
C GLY A 169 -9.51 -5.04 14.03
N ASP A 170 -9.94 -3.88 14.50
CA ASP A 170 -11.30 -3.38 14.25
C ASP A 170 -11.44 -2.82 12.83
N VAL A 171 -12.66 -2.90 12.30
CA VAL A 171 -13.02 -2.27 11.02
C VAL A 171 -13.20 -0.77 11.23
N VAL A 172 -12.54 0.02 10.41
CA VAL A 172 -12.66 1.48 10.34
C VAL A 172 -13.10 1.90 8.94
N ARG A 173 -13.66 3.10 8.83
CA ARG A 173 -14.27 3.57 7.58
C ARG A 173 -13.75 4.95 7.19
N ILE A 174 -13.62 5.15 5.88
CA ILE A 174 -13.21 6.42 5.30
C ILE A 174 -13.90 6.60 3.93
N ILE A 175 -14.19 7.84 3.54
CA ILE A 175 -14.70 8.15 2.20
C ILE A 175 -13.57 8.79 1.40
N VAL A 176 -13.25 8.22 0.23
CA VAL A 176 -12.34 8.85 -0.74
C VAL A 176 -13.05 9.99 -1.44
N THR A 177 -12.46 11.18 -1.42
CA THR A 177 -13.06 12.40 -2.00
C THR A 177 -12.51 12.76 -3.38
N ASP A 178 -11.47 12.10 -3.86
CA ASP A 178 -10.81 12.37 -5.14
C ASP A 178 -11.50 11.73 -6.36
N HIS A 179 -12.53 10.90 -6.16
CA HIS A 179 -13.32 10.29 -7.23
C HIS A 179 -14.82 10.37 -6.95
N HIS A 180 -15.66 9.92 -7.90
CA HIS A 180 -17.12 10.05 -7.83
C HIS A 180 -17.81 9.02 -6.91
N ASP A 181 -17.18 7.85 -6.68
CA ASP A 181 -17.73 6.85 -5.77
C ASP A 181 -17.52 7.28 -4.32
N ARG A 182 -18.62 7.59 -3.64
CA ARG A 182 -18.61 8.06 -2.25
C ARG A 182 -18.97 6.97 -1.25
N ARG A 183 -19.03 5.71 -1.68
CA ARG A 183 -19.24 4.61 -0.75
C ARG A 183 -18.04 4.49 0.18
N PRO A 184 -18.26 4.23 1.46
CA PRO A 184 -17.17 4.05 2.41
C PRO A 184 -16.20 2.93 1.96
N VAL A 185 -14.92 3.17 2.15
CA VAL A 185 -13.90 2.11 2.15
C VAL A 185 -13.82 1.58 3.57
N GLU A 186 -13.81 0.27 3.71
CA GLU A 186 -13.62 -0.41 4.98
C GLU A 186 -12.19 -0.92 5.04
N ASP A 187 -11.46 -0.47 6.05
CA ASP A 187 -10.10 -0.88 6.34
C ASP A 187 -10.05 -1.58 7.70
N ILE A 188 -8.98 -2.30 7.98
CA ILE A 188 -8.72 -2.94 9.27
C ILE A 188 -7.62 -2.17 9.96
N LEU A 189 -7.98 -1.45 11.02
CA LEU A 189 -7.03 -0.68 11.79
C LEU A 189 -5.86 -1.55 12.26
N CYS A 190 -4.66 -1.08 12.02
CA CYS A 190 -3.44 -1.72 12.50
C CYS A 190 -2.50 -0.66 13.05
N THR A 191 -2.23 -0.73 14.35
CA THR A 191 -1.31 0.22 15.01
C THR A 191 0.15 -0.11 14.70
N ASP A 192 1.05 0.85 14.92
CA ASP A 192 2.49 0.66 14.75
C ASP A 192 3.02 -0.54 15.57
N ASP A 193 2.62 -0.63 16.82
CA ASP A 193 3.06 -1.74 17.69
C ASP A 193 2.66 -3.09 17.11
N THR A 194 1.42 -3.20 16.60
CA THR A 194 0.94 -4.42 15.93
C THR A 194 1.73 -4.69 14.64
N TYR A 195 2.06 -3.67 13.85
CA TYR A 195 2.91 -3.85 12.66
C TYR A 195 4.32 -4.33 13.04
N GLN A 196 4.94 -3.76 14.10
CA GLN A 196 6.26 -4.20 14.57
C GLN A 196 6.25 -5.66 15.02
N GLU A 197 5.21 -6.10 15.74
CA GLU A 197 5.04 -7.51 16.11
C GLU A 197 4.89 -8.42 14.87
N ILE A 198 4.09 -8.01 13.89
CA ILE A 198 3.90 -8.74 12.63
C ILE A 198 5.24 -8.87 11.88
N PHE A 199 6.01 -7.81 11.76
CA PHE A 199 7.30 -7.81 11.07
C PHE A 199 8.30 -8.73 11.79
N ALA A 200 8.42 -8.62 13.11
CA ALA A 200 9.32 -9.45 13.90
C ALA A 200 8.97 -10.93 13.76
N ASN A 201 7.68 -11.29 13.86
CA ASN A 201 7.19 -12.66 13.68
C ASN A 201 7.41 -13.19 12.25
N ALA A 202 7.48 -12.32 11.25
CA ALA A 202 7.79 -12.65 9.87
C ALA A 202 9.31 -12.76 9.60
N GLY A 203 10.17 -12.55 10.60
CA GLY A 203 11.62 -12.54 10.45
C GLY A 203 12.16 -11.31 9.70
N LEU A 204 11.45 -10.18 9.82
CA LEU A 204 11.80 -8.92 9.20
C LEU A 204 12.00 -7.84 10.27
N ASN A 205 12.93 -6.91 10.01
CA ASN A 205 13.15 -5.73 10.84
C ASN A 205 12.73 -4.47 10.08
N ALA A 206 11.96 -3.60 10.70
CA ALA A 206 11.72 -2.25 10.20
C ALA A 206 12.98 -1.41 10.47
N ILE A 207 13.80 -1.24 9.43
CA ILE A 207 15.06 -0.50 9.52
C ILE A 207 14.86 1.01 9.38
N GLN A 208 13.72 1.43 8.87
CA GLN A 208 13.29 2.82 8.79
C GLN A 208 11.76 2.89 8.82
N THR A 209 11.25 3.88 9.55
CA THR A 209 9.82 4.23 9.57
C THR A 209 9.70 5.72 9.29
N LEU A 210 8.93 6.09 8.26
CA LEU A 210 8.72 7.49 7.89
C LEU A 210 7.24 7.85 7.98
N ARG A 211 6.98 9.09 8.38
CA ARG A 211 5.64 9.69 8.47
C ARG A 211 5.66 11.03 7.72
N PRO A 212 5.45 11.01 6.39
CA PRO A 212 5.58 12.20 5.57
C PRO A 212 4.51 13.25 5.92
N LEU A 213 4.94 14.46 6.22
CA LEU A 213 4.08 15.62 6.38
C LEU A 213 4.12 16.48 5.12
N ALA A 214 3.02 17.16 4.85
CA ALA A 214 2.94 18.16 3.81
C ALA A 214 3.70 19.43 4.19
N THR A 215 4.15 20.17 3.18
CA THR A 215 4.74 21.49 3.34
C THR A 215 3.87 22.55 2.66
N ARG A 216 3.93 23.80 3.16
CA ARG A 216 3.18 24.92 2.58
C ARG A 216 3.66 25.34 1.19
N SER A 217 4.81 24.84 0.75
CA SER A 217 5.38 25.12 -0.57
C SER A 217 4.83 24.20 -1.67
N GLU A 218 4.13 23.15 -1.32
CA GLU A 218 3.50 22.24 -2.27
C GLU A 218 2.20 22.82 -2.83
N SER A 219 1.89 22.50 -4.10
CA SER A 219 0.78 23.12 -4.86
C SER A 219 -0.59 22.51 -4.55
N TYR A 220 -0.82 22.01 -3.33
CA TYR A 220 -2.07 21.40 -2.90
C TYR A 220 -2.73 22.19 -1.76
N THR A 221 -4.05 22.07 -1.66
CA THR A 221 -4.79 22.61 -0.52
C THR A 221 -4.89 21.52 0.55
N TRP A 222 -4.06 21.66 1.58
CA TRP A 222 -3.98 20.72 2.69
C TRP A 222 -5.04 20.97 3.75
N SER A 223 -5.50 19.90 4.38
CA SER A 223 -6.38 19.95 5.57
C SER A 223 -5.53 19.77 6.84
N ASN A 224 -5.23 18.55 7.23
CA ASN A 224 -4.41 18.24 8.42
C ASN A 224 -2.99 17.75 8.06
N GLU A 225 -2.68 17.53 6.79
CA GLU A 225 -1.44 16.91 6.31
C GLU A 225 -0.17 17.65 6.69
N THR A 226 -0.26 18.93 7.04
CA THR A 226 0.91 19.71 7.48
C THR A 226 1.28 19.49 8.95
N THR A 227 0.42 18.84 9.73
CA THR A 227 0.59 18.64 11.17
C THR A 227 0.47 17.18 11.58
N VAL A 228 -0.28 16.39 10.83
CA VAL A 228 -0.51 14.97 11.07
C VAL A 228 -0.17 14.20 9.80
N ALA A 229 0.55 13.09 9.92
CA ALA A 229 0.92 12.26 8.79
C ALA A 229 -0.21 11.27 8.46
N PRO A 230 -0.74 11.29 7.23
CA PRO A 230 -1.78 10.33 6.82
C PRO A 230 -1.23 8.92 6.59
N TRP A 231 0.05 8.81 6.29
CA TRP A 231 0.70 7.56 5.89
C TRP A 231 1.86 7.21 6.79
N VAL A 232 2.11 5.90 6.89
CA VAL A 232 3.34 5.35 7.43
C VAL A 232 4.04 4.57 6.32
N ILE A 233 5.33 4.81 6.13
CA ILE A 233 6.19 4.08 5.20
C ILE A 233 7.19 3.28 6.01
N TYR A 234 7.08 1.97 5.95
CA TYR A 234 8.03 1.05 6.56
C TYR A 234 9.01 0.54 5.51
N VAL A 235 10.30 0.59 5.84
CA VAL A 235 11.35 -0.10 5.07
C VAL A 235 11.78 -1.32 5.87
N LEU A 236 11.52 -2.49 5.32
CA LEU A 236 11.77 -3.77 5.99
C LEU A 236 12.90 -4.51 5.31
N LYS A 237 13.78 -5.12 6.10
CA LYS A 237 14.80 -6.08 5.63
C LYS A 237 14.75 -7.35 6.46
N ARG A 238 15.27 -8.44 5.91
CA ARG A 238 15.38 -9.69 6.66
C ARG A 238 16.22 -9.48 7.92
N ALA A 239 15.77 -10.04 9.03
CA ALA A 239 16.57 -10.13 10.24
C ALA A 239 17.84 -10.93 9.96
N SER A 240 18.98 -10.46 10.50
CA SER A 240 20.29 -11.11 10.33
C SER A 240 20.36 -12.40 11.12
#